data_ebf43c753ee3041356c3d482f3237900
#
_entry.id   ebf43c753ee3041356c3d482f3237900
#
_cell.length_a   1.000
_cell.length_b   1.000
_cell.length_c   1.000
_cell.angle_alpha   90.00
_cell.angle_beta   90.00
_cell.angle_gamma   90.00
#
_symmetry.space_group_name_H-M   'P 1'
#
loop_
_entity.id
_entity.type
_entity.pdbx_description
1 polymer ?
#
loop_
_entity_poly.entity_id
_entity_poly.type
_entity_poly.pdbx_seq_one_letter_code
_entity_poly.pdbx_strand_id
1 'polypeptide(L)'
;MEVMKYEVVIKTDLKDRPKDHELSAALILADYFKSDVVFLRPQLDKTPDIDVNGMSWEIKSPKGNGKKTIDNNFRTARKQSLNIIMDLRRIKMHQSKAKARIDFFLSTPHHFKKVLIITKSNKIVEIL
;
A
#
# COMPACT_ATOMS: atom_id res chain seq x y z
N MET A 1 -29.66 -7.66 -10.51
CA MET A 1 -28.68 -7.41 -9.43
C MET A 1 -27.69 -6.36 -9.89
N GLU A 2 -27.62 -5.25 -9.20
CA GLU A 2 -26.65 -4.21 -9.52
C GLU A 2 -25.27 -4.59 -9.02
N VAL A 3 -24.28 -4.49 -9.89
CA VAL A 3 -22.88 -4.64 -9.51
C VAL A 3 -22.32 -3.24 -9.31
N MET A 4 -22.07 -2.86 -8.07
CA MET A 4 -21.43 -1.59 -7.77
C MET A 4 -19.96 -1.67 -8.17
N LYS A 5 -19.56 -0.78 -9.07
CA LYS A 5 -18.15 -0.66 -9.47
C LYS A 5 -17.56 0.61 -8.87
N TYR A 6 -16.40 0.46 -8.29
CA TYR A 6 -15.64 1.59 -7.78
C TYR A 6 -14.54 1.93 -8.75
N GLU A 7 -14.18 3.21 -8.84
CA GLU A 7 -13.23 3.70 -9.83
C GLU A 7 -11.86 3.95 -9.22
N VAL A 8 -10.85 3.81 -10.06
CA VAL A 8 -9.51 4.30 -9.77
C VAL A 8 -9.34 5.59 -10.56
N VAL A 9 -9.16 6.70 -9.83
CA VAL A 9 -9.03 8.04 -10.40
C VAL A 9 -7.56 8.44 -10.37
N ILE A 10 -7.02 8.87 -11.52
CA ILE A 10 -5.60 9.23 -11.64
C ILE A 10 -5.52 10.76 -11.81
N LYS A 11 -4.97 11.44 -10.80
CA LYS A 11 -4.75 12.88 -10.82
C LYS A 11 -3.30 13.28 -11.07
N THR A 12 -2.43 12.29 -11.29
CA THR A 12 -1.02 12.55 -11.57
C THR A 12 -0.81 13.05 -12.99
N ASP A 13 0.30 13.76 -13.23
CA ASP A 13 0.74 14.08 -14.58
C ASP A 13 1.25 12.82 -15.28
N LEU A 14 1.37 12.87 -16.63
CA LEU A 14 1.81 11.71 -17.42
C LEU A 14 3.16 11.16 -16.95
N LYS A 15 4.09 12.04 -16.57
CA LYS A 15 5.41 11.64 -16.08
C LYS A 15 5.36 10.89 -14.74
N ASP A 16 4.33 11.13 -13.94
CA ASP A 16 4.14 10.55 -12.62
C ASP A 16 3.04 9.49 -12.61
N ARG A 17 2.67 9.00 -13.79
CA ARG A 17 1.61 8.01 -13.92
C ARG A 17 1.91 6.75 -13.11
N PRO A 18 0.92 6.22 -12.38
CA PRO A 18 1.10 4.98 -11.62
C PRO A 18 1.56 3.82 -12.51
N LYS A 19 2.41 2.98 -11.97
CA LYS A 19 2.87 1.76 -12.64
C LYS A 19 1.76 0.71 -12.64
N ASP A 20 1.89 -0.31 -13.49
CA ASP A 20 0.88 -1.35 -13.63
C ASP A 20 0.55 -2.05 -12.31
N HIS A 21 1.57 -2.38 -11.50
CA HIS A 21 1.33 -3.02 -10.21
C HIS A 21 0.65 -2.09 -9.20
N GLU A 22 0.86 -0.78 -9.31
CA GLU A 22 0.19 0.21 -8.48
C GLU A 22 -1.29 0.34 -8.87
N LEU A 23 -1.58 0.35 -10.18
CA LEU A 23 -2.96 0.36 -10.67
C LEU A 23 -3.70 -0.91 -10.26
N SER A 24 -3.04 -2.06 -10.38
CA SER A 24 -3.61 -3.34 -9.94
C SER A 24 -3.90 -3.34 -8.45
N ALA A 25 -2.98 -2.81 -7.63
CA ALA A 25 -3.20 -2.67 -6.19
C ALA A 25 -4.41 -1.78 -5.91
N ALA A 26 -4.54 -0.67 -6.62
CA ALA A 26 -5.65 0.27 -6.43
C ALA A 26 -7.01 -0.38 -6.73
N LEU A 27 -7.09 -1.24 -7.74
CA LEU A 27 -8.32 -1.98 -8.04
C LEU A 27 -8.71 -2.93 -6.90
N ILE A 28 -7.74 -3.62 -6.34
CA ILE A 28 -7.96 -4.50 -5.18
C ILE A 28 -8.44 -3.68 -3.97
N LEU A 29 -7.82 -2.52 -3.74
CA LEU A 29 -8.17 -1.64 -2.63
C LEU A 29 -9.56 -1.02 -2.81
N ALA A 30 -9.91 -0.62 -4.03
CA ALA A 30 -11.24 -0.07 -4.31
C ALA A 30 -12.33 -1.09 -3.97
N ASP A 31 -12.13 -2.34 -4.32
CA ASP A 31 -13.06 -3.41 -3.98
C ASP A 31 -13.11 -3.67 -2.47
N TYR A 32 -11.97 -3.67 -1.80
CA TYR A 32 -11.89 -3.88 -0.35
C TYR A 32 -12.58 -2.76 0.43
N PHE A 33 -12.26 -1.50 0.11
CA PHE A 33 -12.82 -0.34 0.81
C PHE A 33 -14.25 0.00 0.38
N LYS A 34 -14.74 -0.59 -0.70
CA LYS A 34 -16.03 -0.22 -1.31
C LYS A 34 -16.10 1.28 -1.57
N SER A 35 -15.04 1.80 -2.18
CA SER A 35 -14.86 3.23 -2.44
C SER A 35 -13.92 3.44 -3.61
N ASP A 36 -14.03 4.61 -4.27
CA ASP A 36 -13.08 5.02 -5.27
C ASP A 36 -11.69 5.23 -4.64
N VAL A 37 -10.65 4.90 -5.40
CA VAL A 37 -9.26 5.13 -5.01
C VAL A 37 -8.69 6.21 -5.91
N VAL A 38 -8.15 7.27 -5.32
CA VAL A 38 -7.63 8.42 -6.05
C VAL A 38 -6.12 8.48 -5.91
N PHE A 39 -5.39 8.38 -7.03
CA PHE A 39 -3.96 8.63 -7.03
C PHE A 39 -3.72 10.13 -6.94
N LEU A 40 -2.93 10.53 -5.94
CA LEU A 40 -2.67 11.93 -5.66
C LEU A 40 -1.48 12.44 -6.48
N ARG A 41 -1.55 13.73 -6.89
CA ARG A 41 -0.43 14.39 -7.53
C ARG A 41 0.68 14.61 -6.52
N PRO A 42 1.93 14.19 -6.79
CA PRO A 42 3.04 14.44 -5.87
C PRO A 42 3.27 15.94 -5.64
N GLN A 43 3.41 16.30 -4.37
CA GLN A 43 3.69 17.68 -3.94
C GLN A 43 4.89 17.68 -3.01
N LEU A 44 6.08 17.49 -3.50
CA LEU A 44 7.28 17.23 -2.70
C LEU A 44 7.42 15.75 -2.36
N ASP A 45 8.51 15.39 -1.68
CA ASP A 45 8.87 13.98 -1.38
C ASP A 45 8.00 13.32 -0.30
N LYS A 46 7.02 14.04 0.24
CA LYS A 46 6.24 13.58 1.39
C LYS A 46 4.77 13.36 1.09
N THR A 47 4.39 13.29 -0.19
CA THR A 47 3.00 13.09 -0.57
C THR A 47 2.64 11.61 -0.53
N PRO A 48 1.56 11.21 0.15
CA PRO A 48 1.02 9.84 0.05
C PRO A 48 0.62 9.51 -1.39
N ASP A 49 0.57 8.22 -1.72
CA ASP A 49 0.24 7.76 -3.08
C ASP A 49 -1.23 7.95 -3.41
N ILE A 50 -2.12 7.61 -2.48
CA ILE A 50 -3.56 7.56 -2.75
C ILE A 50 -4.39 8.16 -1.63
N ASP A 51 -5.62 8.54 -1.99
CA ASP A 51 -6.68 8.91 -1.05
C ASP A 51 -7.86 7.96 -1.24
N VAL A 52 -8.41 7.49 -0.12
CA VAL A 52 -9.61 6.66 -0.10
C VAL A 52 -10.54 7.21 0.98
N ASN A 53 -11.69 7.73 0.58
CA ASN A 53 -12.66 8.32 1.52
C ASN A 53 -12.08 9.41 2.42
N GLY A 54 -11.17 10.24 1.89
CA GLY A 54 -10.54 11.31 2.66
C GLY A 54 -9.37 10.87 3.53
N MET A 55 -9.03 9.59 3.52
CA MET A 55 -7.86 9.05 4.24
C MET A 55 -6.74 8.78 3.24
N SER A 56 -5.56 9.34 3.51
CA SER A 56 -4.39 9.16 2.66
C SER A 56 -3.61 7.91 3.05
N TRP A 57 -3.10 7.18 2.05
CA TRP A 57 -2.34 5.96 2.23
C TRP A 57 -1.08 5.98 1.38
N GLU A 58 -0.02 5.41 1.90
CA GLU A 58 1.19 5.13 1.14
C GLU A 58 1.22 3.65 0.77
N ILE A 59 1.50 3.36 -0.51
CA ILE A 59 1.63 1.98 -0.99
C ILE A 59 3.11 1.66 -1.16
N LYS A 60 3.57 0.60 -0.52
CA LYS A 60 4.91 0.04 -0.73
C LYS A 60 4.79 -1.33 -1.33
N SER A 61 5.57 -1.58 -2.38
CA SER A 61 5.54 -2.83 -3.14
C SER A 61 6.97 -3.41 -3.24
N PRO A 62 7.47 -3.97 -2.13
CA PRO A 62 8.85 -4.47 -2.10
C PRO A 62 9.05 -5.69 -3.00
N LYS A 63 10.26 -5.82 -3.56
CA LYS A 63 10.65 -6.94 -4.42
C LYS A 63 11.70 -7.85 -3.80
N GLY A 64 12.44 -7.36 -2.81
CA GLY A 64 13.57 -8.08 -2.25
C GLY A 64 13.20 -9.33 -1.48
N ASN A 65 14.22 -9.99 -0.91
CA ASN A 65 14.04 -11.20 -0.10
C ASN A 65 14.75 -11.12 1.26
N GLY A 66 15.36 -9.97 1.57
CA GLY A 66 16.06 -9.77 2.84
C GLY A 66 15.16 -9.15 3.90
N LYS A 67 15.47 -9.41 5.18
CA LYS A 67 14.68 -8.83 6.28
C LYS A 67 14.74 -7.31 6.32
N LYS A 68 15.81 -6.70 5.81
CA LYS A 68 15.91 -5.23 5.70
C LYS A 68 14.93 -4.66 4.67
N THR A 69 14.48 -5.46 3.73
CA THR A 69 13.52 -5.02 2.70
C THR A 69 12.24 -4.48 3.34
N ILE A 70 11.64 -5.22 4.25
CA ILE A 70 10.42 -4.80 4.95
C ILE A 70 10.70 -3.56 5.81
N ASP A 71 11.74 -3.60 6.63
CA ASP A 71 12.08 -2.51 7.55
C ASP A 71 12.33 -1.20 6.81
N ASN A 72 13.09 -1.25 5.71
CA ASN A 72 13.40 -0.06 4.92
C ASN A 72 12.15 0.53 4.26
N ASN A 73 11.22 -0.32 3.82
CA ASN A 73 9.96 0.16 3.24
C ASN A 73 9.12 0.90 4.29
N PHE A 74 9.06 0.40 5.53
CA PHE A 74 8.38 1.11 6.61
C PHE A 74 9.05 2.45 6.92
N ARG A 75 10.37 2.46 7.04
CA ARG A 75 11.12 3.69 7.35
C ARG A 75 10.94 4.78 6.29
N THR A 76 10.87 4.39 5.03
CA THR A 76 10.62 5.33 3.94
C THR A 76 9.17 5.79 3.95
N ALA A 77 8.24 4.86 4.14
CA ALA A 77 6.80 5.14 4.09
C ALA A 77 6.34 6.13 5.17
N ARG A 78 6.92 6.07 6.37
CA ARG A 78 6.53 6.95 7.48
C ARG A 78 6.66 8.44 7.16
N LYS A 79 7.50 8.79 6.18
CA LYS A 79 7.69 10.18 5.75
C LYS A 79 6.53 10.66 4.87
N GLN A 80 5.73 9.76 4.36
CA GLN A 80 4.66 10.03 3.41
C GLN A 80 3.28 9.83 4.03
N SER A 81 3.10 8.81 4.86
CA SER A 81 1.84 8.57 5.55
C SER A 81 2.05 7.67 6.76
N LEU A 82 1.14 7.77 7.73
CA LEU A 82 1.07 6.83 8.86
C LEU A 82 0.09 5.69 8.58
N ASN A 83 -0.58 5.70 7.43
CA ASN A 83 -1.44 4.63 6.94
C ASN A 83 -0.75 3.98 5.77
N ILE A 84 -0.43 2.70 5.88
CA ILE A 84 0.43 2.00 4.92
C ILE A 84 -0.26 0.77 4.39
N ILE A 85 -0.08 0.55 3.09
CA ILE A 85 -0.45 -0.68 2.43
C ILE A 85 0.85 -1.33 1.95
N MET A 86 1.14 -2.51 2.51
CA MET A 86 2.31 -3.30 2.13
C MET A 86 1.86 -4.34 1.12
N ASP A 87 2.17 -4.10 -0.15
CA ASP A 87 1.81 -5.01 -1.24
C ASP A 87 2.88 -6.10 -1.37
N LEU A 88 2.56 -7.31 -0.97
CA LEU A 88 3.49 -8.44 -0.97
C LEU A 88 3.46 -9.27 -2.25
N ARG A 89 2.69 -8.86 -3.26
CA ARG A 89 2.54 -9.68 -4.48
C ARG A 89 3.83 -9.85 -5.26
N ARG A 90 4.75 -8.89 -5.17
CA ARG A 90 6.02 -8.90 -5.91
C ARG A 90 7.22 -9.32 -5.09
N ILE A 91 7.07 -9.49 -3.78
CA ILE A 91 8.19 -9.79 -2.90
C ILE A 91 8.72 -11.21 -3.17
N LYS A 92 10.05 -11.37 -3.17
CA LYS A 92 10.68 -12.66 -3.48
C LYS A 92 10.69 -13.62 -2.30
N MET A 93 10.58 -13.08 -1.07
CA MET A 93 10.53 -13.96 0.09
C MET A 93 9.15 -14.60 0.23
N HIS A 94 9.08 -15.70 0.97
CA HIS A 94 7.84 -16.37 1.28
C HIS A 94 6.90 -15.41 2.03
N GLN A 95 5.60 -15.46 1.72
CA GLN A 95 4.63 -14.55 2.31
C GLN A 95 4.58 -14.65 3.84
N SER A 96 4.66 -15.85 4.38
CA SER A 96 4.66 -16.06 5.84
C SER A 96 5.87 -15.39 6.51
N LYS A 97 7.03 -15.42 5.86
CA LYS A 97 8.24 -14.72 6.34
C LYS A 97 8.06 -13.21 6.29
N ALA A 98 7.51 -12.71 5.20
CA ALA A 98 7.24 -11.27 5.05
C ALA A 98 6.27 -10.79 6.13
N LYS A 99 5.18 -11.52 6.35
CA LYS A 99 4.20 -11.19 7.38
C LYS A 99 4.82 -11.22 8.78
N ALA A 100 5.63 -12.24 9.07
CA ALA A 100 6.32 -12.33 10.36
C ALA A 100 7.24 -11.12 10.58
N ARG A 101 7.93 -10.66 9.54
CA ARG A 101 8.79 -9.49 9.65
C ARG A 101 7.99 -8.20 9.83
N ILE A 102 6.84 -8.08 9.19
CA ILE A 102 5.92 -6.95 9.41
C ILE A 102 5.45 -6.93 10.85
N ASP A 103 4.99 -8.06 11.37
CA ASP A 103 4.56 -8.19 12.77
C ASP A 103 5.68 -7.82 13.74
N PHE A 104 6.90 -8.29 13.46
CA PHE A 104 8.07 -7.96 14.27
C PHE A 104 8.34 -6.46 14.27
N PHE A 105 8.37 -5.83 13.10
CA PHE A 105 8.59 -4.38 13.00
C PHE A 105 7.56 -3.61 13.80
N LEU A 106 6.29 -3.98 13.69
CA LEU A 106 5.19 -3.30 14.38
C LEU A 106 5.17 -3.60 15.89
N SER A 107 5.92 -4.60 16.36
CA SER A 107 6.10 -4.86 17.78
C SER A 107 7.14 -3.91 18.41
N THR A 108 7.93 -3.22 17.60
CA THR A 108 8.87 -2.19 18.05
C THR A 108 8.17 -0.83 18.08
N PRO A 109 8.73 0.18 18.78
CA PRO A 109 8.11 1.52 18.79
C PRO A 109 7.97 2.11 17.40
N HIS A 110 6.77 2.57 17.06
CA HIS A 110 6.47 3.19 15.78
C HIS A 110 5.28 4.15 15.92
N HIS A 111 5.00 4.91 14.87
CA HIS A 111 3.88 5.87 14.85
C HIS A 111 2.79 5.50 13.83
N PHE A 112 2.89 4.35 13.16
CA PHE A 112 1.89 3.95 12.19
C PHE A 112 0.52 3.75 12.84
N LYS A 113 -0.52 4.18 12.14
CA LYS A 113 -1.90 4.10 12.62
C LYS A 113 -2.64 2.93 12.01
N LYS A 114 -2.41 2.67 10.73
CA LYS A 114 -3.06 1.56 9.99
C LYS A 114 -2.07 0.90 9.07
N VAL A 115 -2.10 -0.42 9.05
CA VAL A 115 -1.26 -1.23 8.16
C VAL A 115 -2.12 -2.33 7.55
N LEU A 116 -2.18 -2.33 6.23
CA LEU A 116 -2.83 -3.39 5.45
C LEU A 116 -1.78 -4.13 4.65
N ILE A 117 -2.03 -5.42 4.41
CA ILE A 117 -1.21 -6.24 3.52
C ILE A 117 -2.07 -6.65 2.33
N ILE A 118 -1.51 -6.55 1.11
CA ILE A 118 -2.05 -7.26 -0.05
C ILE A 118 -1.28 -8.56 -0.18
N THR A 119 -1.96 -9.68 -0.06
CA THR A 119 -1.34 -11.00 -0.13
C THR A 119 -1.03 -11.41 -1.57
N LYS A 120 -0.23 -12.45 -1.74
CA LYS A 120 0.08 -12.98 -3.08
C LYS A 120 -1.15 -13.57 -3.78
N SER A 121 -2.22 -13.83 -3.04
CA SER A 121 -3.51 -14.24 -3.60
C SER A 121 -4.49 -13.08 -3.80
N ASN A 122 -4.00 -11.84 -3.81
CA ASN A 122 -4.77 -10.61 -4.03
C ASN A 122 -5.83 -10.33 -2.95
N LYS A 123 -5.62 -10.83 -1.74
CA LYS A 123 -6.50 -10.55 -0.60
C LYS A 123 -5.90 -9.49 0.31
N ILE A 124 -6.76 -8.75 0.98
CA ILE A 124 -6.35 -7.75 1.96
C ILE A 124 -6.42 -8.35 3.36
N VAL A 125 -5.36 -8.14 4.13
CA VAL A 125 -5.32 -8.51 5.55
C VAL A 125 -5.01 -7.26 6.36
N GLU A 126 -5.86 -6.95 7.33
CA GLU A 126 -5.65 -5.83 8.25
C GLU A 126 -4.71 -6.30 9.36
N ILE A 127 -3.57 -5.60 9.51
CA ILE A 127 -2.56 -5.92 10.52
C ILE A 127 -2.65 -4.95 11.70
N LEU A 128 -2.94 -3.71 11.42
CA LEU A 128 -3.02 -2.68 12.45
C LEU A 128 -4.18 -1.73 12.17
#